data_98001a3c4440c96bb6c3930195793136
#
_entry.id   98001a3c4440c96bb6c3930195793136
#
_cell.length_a   1.000
_cell.length_b   1.000
_cell.length_c   1.000
_cell.angle_alpha   90.00
_cell.angle_beta   90.00
_cell.angle_gamma   90.00
#
_symmetry.space_group_name_H-M   'P 1'
#
loop_
_entity.id
_entity.type
_entity.pdbx_description
1 polymer ?
#
loop_
_entity_poly.entity_id
_entity_poly.type
_entity_poly.pdbx_seq_one_letter_code
_entity_poly.pdbx_strand_id
1 'polypeptide(L)'
;MPFLPVVIISLLSNFAGAFTKPTWKYAQTLLIGAILCNGKRTVSSALRVMGLALEKRFERYHRVLSKAEWSEFSLSKILLGLLIVLLPHGAPILIAMDETIERRSGKKISTKGCYRDACRSSQSLVIKCFGLKWQCAALIVKLPWSNRRWALPFMTVLCPSKKHDEQKDLRHKSSIDRAMQMVYIISRILKRSWILVGDGGFACLKLGHTCVTSGATLVS
;
A
#
# COMPACT_ATOMS: atom_id res chain seq x y z
N MET A 1 -11.64 -15.37 21.42
CA MET A 1 -11.54 -14.82 20.05
C MET A 1 -12.85 -15.13 19.33
N PRO A 2 -13.43 -14.21 18.57
CA PRO A 2 -14.58 -14.57 17.75
C PRO A 2 -14.20 -15.73 16.82
N PHE A 3 -15.10 -16.68 16.66
CA PHE A 3 -14.90 -17.79 15.73
C PHE A 3 -14.86 -17.23 14.30
N LEU A 4 -13.68 -17.24 13.70
CA LEU A 4 -13.52 -16.83 12.30
C LEU A 4 -13.90 -18.01 11.39
N PRO A 5 -14.58 -17.73 10.27
CA PRO A 5 -14.78 -18.74 9.23
C PRO A 5 -13.44 -19.32 8.75
N VAL A 6 -13.41 -20.62 8.50
CA VAL A 6 -12.21 -21.36 8.07
C VAL A 6 -11.57 -20.73 6.83
N VAL A 7 -12.39 -20.23 5.91
CA VAL A 7 -11.93 -19.53 4.69
C VAL A 7 -11.10 -18.29 5.01
N ILE A 8 -11.50 -17.51 6.01
CA ILE A 8 -10.76 -16.31 6.45
C ILE A 8 -9.46 -16.71 7.13
N ILE A 9 -9.46 -17.74 7.95
CA ILE A 9 -8.26 -18.27 8.60
C ILE A 9 -7.25 -18.73 7.53
N SER A 10 -7.72 -19.50 6.53
CA SER A 10 -6.89 -19.98 5.43
C SER A 10 -6.29 -18.83 4.62
N LEU A 11 -7.10 -17.80 4.30
CA LEU A 11 -6.61 -16.60 3.59
C LEU A 11 -5.54 -15.87 4.40
N LEU A 12 -5.77 -15.64 5.69
CA LEU A 12 -4.86 -14.93 6.56
C LEU A 12 -3.56 -15.71 6.82
N SER A 13 -3.60 -17.04 6.86
CA SER A 13 -2.42 -17.87 7.12
C SER A 13 -1.30 -17.68 6.09
N ASN A 14 -1.62 -17.24 4.86
CA ASN A 14 -0.62 -16.91 3.84
C ASN A 14 0.35 -15.82 4.30
N PHE A 15 -0.09 -14.92 5.16
CA PHE A 15 0.73 -13.81 5.67
C PHE A 15 1.57 -14.18 6.90
N ALA A 16 1.31 -15.34 7.51
CA ALA A 16 1.99 -15.73 8.75
C ALA A 16 3.52 -15.78 8.62
N GLY A 17 4.02 -16.22 7.46
CA GLY A 17 5.47 -16.31 7.19
C GLY A 17 6.20 -14.97 7.11
N ALA A 18 5.49 -13.84 7.00
CA ALA A 18 6.07 -12.51 7.01
C ALA A 18 6.36 -11.97 8.42
N PHE A 19 5.95 -12.69 9.45
CA PHE A 19 6.07 -12.29 10.85
C PHE A 19 6.72 -13.39 11.69
N THR A 20 7.31 -13.01 12.82
CA THR A 20 7.62 -13.99 13.87
C THR A 20 6.34 -14.53 14.51
N LYS A 21 6.35 -15.76 15.01
CA LYS A 21 5.17 -16.39 15.66
C LYS A 21 4.48 -15.48 16.70
N PRO A 22 5.20 -14.82 17.64
CA PRO A 22 4.59 -13.92 18.60
C PRO A 22 3.97 -12.67 17.94
N THR A 23 4.65 -12.08 16.96
CA THR A 23 4.18 -10.87 16.26
C THR A 23 2.94 -11.19 15.42
N TRP A 24 2.90 -12.35 14.77
CA TRP A 24 1.76 -12.78 13.96
C TRP A 24 0.46 -12.82 14.75
N LYS A 25 0.47 -13.35 15.96
CA LYS A 25 -0.71 -13.39 16.83
C LYS A 25 -1.36 -12.01 17.02
N TYR A 26 -0.52 -11.00 17.28
CA TYR A 26 -1.00 -9.62 17.48
C TYR A 26 -1.38 -8.95 16.15
N ALA A 27 -0.58 -9.17 15.09
CA ALA A 27 -0.85 -8.66 13.77
C ALA A 27 -2.19 -9.17 13.22
N GLN A 28 -2.48 -10.47 13.37
CA GLN A 28 -3.76 -11.08 12.98
C GLN A 28 -4.94 -10.44 13.69
N THR A 29 -4.86 -10.25 15.00
CA THR A 29 -5.90 -9.57 15.78
C THR A 29 -6.13 -8.14 15.29
N LEU A 30 -5.06 -7.38 15.03
CA LEU A 30 -5.16 -6.01 14.52
C LEU A 30 -5.77 -5.97 13.12
N LEU A 31 -5.38 -6.88 12.24
CA LEU A 31 -5.90 -6.95 10.87
C LEU A 31 -7.42 -7.22 10.87
N ILE A 32 -7.85 -8.24 11.62
CA ILE A 32 -9.28 -8.57 11.75
C ILE A 32 -10.04 -7.40 12.39
N GLY A 33 -9.51 -6.84 13.46
CA GLY A 33 -10.12 -5.70 14.13
C GLY A 33 -10.21 -4.48 13.22
N ALA A 34 -9.22 -4.22 12.38
CA ALA A 34 -9.25 -3.12 11.40
C ALA A 34 -10.30 -3.34 10.30
N ILE A 35 -10.53 -4.60 9.88
CA ILE A 35 -11.59 -4.95 8.90
C ILE A 35 -12.97 -4.75 9.51
N LEU A 36 -13.17 -5.19 10.74
CA LEU A 36 -14.47 -5.12 11.43
C LEU A 36 -14.80 -3.72 11.98
N CYS A 37 -13.83 -2.83 12.07
CA CYS A 37 -14.01 -1.49 12.63
C CYS A 37 -14.71 -0.55 11.65
N ASN A 38 -15.92 -0.08 11.99
CA ASN A 38 -16.72 0.85 11.17
C ASN A 38 -16.28 2.31 11.28
N GLY A 39 -15.28 2.64 12.09
CA GLY A 39 -14.83 4.01 12.31
C GLY A 39 -13.32 4.19 12.10
N LYS A 40 -12.70 5.03 12.92
CA LYS A 40 -11.25 5.23 12.90
C LYS A 40 -10.54 3.91 13.24
N ARG A 41 -9.74 3.41 12.31
CA ARG A 41 -8.97 2.17 12.46
C ARG A 41 -7.72 2.37 13.33
N THR A 42 -7.94 2.72 14.60
CA THR A 42 -6.88 2.80 15.61
C THR A 42 -6.69 1.44 16.28
N VAL A 43 -5.53 1.21 16.90
CA VAL A 43 -5.26 -0.01 17.68
C VAL A 43 -6.35 -0.22 18.73
N SER A 44 -6.70 0.84 19.49
CA SER A 44 -7.75 0.76 20.52
C SER A 44 -9.12 0.40 19.95
N SER A 45 -9.49 0.94 18.79
CA SER A 45 -10.75 0.61 18.12
C SER A 45 -10.78 -0.84 17.66
N ALA A 46 -9.68 -1.31 17.07
CA ALA A 46 -9.53 -2.70 16.65
C ALA A 46 -9.65 -3.66 17.84
N LEU A 47 -9.00 -3.34 18.96
CA LEU A 47 -9.09 -4.17 20.18
C LEU A 47 -10.51 -4.21 20.76
N ARG A 48 -11.23 -3.08 20.77
CA ARG A 48 -12.63 -3.04 21.25
C ARG A 48 -13.53 -3.95 20.41
N VAL A 49 -13.45 -3.87 19.09
CA VAL A 49 -14.26 -4.71 18.18
C VAL A 49 -13.92 -6.19 18.35
N MET A 50 -12.67 -6.51 18.69
CA MET A 50 -12.21 -7.87 18.95
C MET A 50 -12.55 -8.38 20.37
N GLY A 51 -13.30 -7.62 21.18
CA GLY A 51 -13.65 -7.98 22.55
C GLY A 51 -12.47 -7.83 23.54
N LEU A 52 -11.42 -7.11 23.16
CA LEU A 52 -10.19 -6.91 23.94
C LEU A 52 -10.12 -5.50 24.54
N ALA A 53 -11.27 -4.90 24.88
CA ALA A 53 -11.32 -3.54 25.44
C ALA A 53 -10.54 -3.39 26.76
N LEU A 54 -10.48 -4.45 27.58
CA LEU A 54 -9.82 -4.48 28.88
C LEU A 54 -8.44 -5.18 28.84
N GLU A 55 -7.84 -5.35 27.65
CA GLU A 55 -6.53 -5.98 27.52
C GLU A 55 -5.45 -5.12 28.21
N LYS A 56 -4.88 -5.66 29.29
CA LYS A 56 -3.86 -4.96 30.08
C LYS A 56 -2.53 -4.75 29.35
N ARG A 57 -2.22 -5.65 28.40
CA ARG A 57 -0.97 -5.62 27.63
C ARG A 57 -1.17 -5.09 26.21
N PHE A 58 -2.00 -4.05 26.08
CA PHE A 58 -2.33 -3.43 24.79
C PHE A 58 -1.11 -2.84 24.07
N GLU A 59 -0.04 -2.50 24.79
CA GLU A 59 1.22 -2.01 24.24
C GLU A 59 1.85 -3.00 23.25
N ARG A 60 1.61 -4.32 23.40
CA ARG A 60 2.10 -5.35 22.47
C ARG A 60 1.53 -5.19 21.06
N TYR A 61 0.28 -4.77 20.97
CA TYR A 61 -0.38 -4.48 19.69
C TYR A 61 0.18 -3.22 19.05
N HIS A 62 0.46 -2.18 19.83
CA HIS A 62 1.16 -0.99 19.31
C HIS A 62 2.57 -1.32 18.82
N ARG A 63 3.28 -2.22 19.47
CA ARG A 63 4.63 -2.64 19.09
C ARG A 63 4.67 -3.34 17.71
N VAL A 64 3.61 -4.01 17.29
CA VAL A 64 3.52 -4.58 15.93
C VAL A 64 3.71 -3.50 14.87
N LEU A 65 3.17 -2.31 15.08
CA LEU A 65 3.21 -1.19 14.13
C LEU A 65 4.42 -0.27 14.30
N SER A 66 5.06 -0.28 15.49
CA SER A 66 6.10 0.70 15.82
C SER A 66 7.50 0.13 16.04
N LYS A 67 7.62 -1.16 16.34
CA LYS A 67 8.90 -1.79 16.76
C LYS A 67 9.17 -3.13 16.08
N ALA A 68 8.13 -3.89 15.71
CA ALA A 68 8.32 -5.21 15.14
C ALA A 68 8.90 -5.11 13.73
N GLU A 69 9.89 -5.93 13.46
CA GLU A 69 10.49 -6.04 12.14
C GLU A 69 9.67 -7.01 11.29
N TRP A 70 9.07 -6.50 10.24
CA TRP A 70 8.39 -7.24 9.19
C TRP A 70 8.49 -6.49 7.87
N SER A 71 8.47 -7.22 6.77
CA SER A 71 8.68 -6.64 5.45
C SER A 71 7.35 -6.33 4.77
N GLU A 72 7.06 -5.05 4.58
CA GLU A 72 5.92 -4.55 3.77
C GLU A 72 5.97 -5.12 2.36
N PHE A 73 7.16 -5.30 1.84
CA PHE A 73 7.40 -5.88 0.54
C PHE A 73 6.98 -7.35 0.46
N SER A 74 7.30 -8.14 1.48
CA SER A 74 6.87 -9.53 1.56
C SER A 74 5.35 -9.64 1.63
N LEU A 75 4.69 -8.75 2.38
CA LEU A 75 3.23 -8.68 2.44
C LEU A 75 2.63 -8.31 1.08
N SER A 76 3.19 -7.31 0.39
CA SER A 76 2.77 -6.90 -0.96
C SER A 76 2.89 -8.04 -1.98
N LYS A 77 3.98 -8.80 -1.92
CA LYS A 77 4.19 -9.98 -2.77
C LYS A 77 3.13 -11.06 -2.55
N ILE A 78 2.86 -11.39 -1.28
CA ILE A 78 1.84 -12.37 -0.92
C ILE A 78 0.46 -11.89 -1.39
N LEU A 79 0.13 -10.63 -1.11
CA LEU A 79 -1.16 -10.06 -1.49
C LEU A 79 -1.34 -10.04 -3.01
N LEU A 80 -0.33 -9.62 -3.78
CA LEU A 80 -0.38 -9.66 -5.24
C LEU A 80 -0.63 -11.08 -5.76
N GLY A 81 0.05 -12.09 -5.19
CA GLY A 81 -0.17 -13.49 -5.53
C GLY A 81 -1.62 -13.95 -5.31
N LEU A 82 -2.22 -13.56 -4.18
CA LEU A 82 -3.62 -13.85 -3.87
C LEU A 82 -4.60 -13.13 -4.82
N LEU A 83 -4.30 -11.89 -5.20
CA LEU A 83 -5.15 -11.09 -6.08
C LEU A 83 -5.11 -11.58 -7.54
N ILE A 84 -3.97 -12.06 -8.02
CA ILE A 84 -3.83 -12.58 -9.39
C ILE A 84 -4.76 -13.76 -9.66
N VAL A 85 -5.06 -14.57 -8.65
CA VAL A 85 -6.00 -15.70 -8.77
C VAL A 85 -7.42 -15.24 -9.16
N LEU A 86 -7.76 -13.97 -8.91
CA LEU A 86 -9.04 -13.39 -9.31
C LEU A 86 -9.12 -13.07 -10.81
N LEU A 87 -8.00 -13.11 -11.53
CA LEU A 87 -7.99 -12.87 -12.99
C LEU A 87 -8.36 -14.15 -13.72
N PRO A 88 -9.17 -14.05 -14.80
CA PRO A 88 -9.40 -15.16 -15.71
C PRO A 88 -8.08 -15.68 -16.28
N HIS A 89 -8.04 -16.98 -16.60
CA HIS A 89 -6.87 -17.59 -17.24
C HIS A 89 -6.53 -16.86 -18.56
N GLY A 90 -5.27 -16.50 -18.74
CA GLY A 90 -4.81 -15.79 -19.96
C GLY A 90 -5.15 -14.29 -20.00
N ALA A 91 -5.88 -13.75 -19.02
CA ALA A 91 -6.19 -12.33 -19.01
C ALA A 91 -4.93 -11.47 -18.83
N PRO A 92 -4.86 -10.27 -19.47
CA PRO A 92 -3.77 -9.34 -19.27
C PRO A 92 -3.77 -8.83 -17.82
N ILE A 93 -2.57 -8.69 -17.24
CA ILE A 93 -2.40 -8.09 -15.93
C ILE A 93 -2.34 -6.58 -16.12
N LEU A 94 -3.34 -5.87 -15.61
CA LEU A 94 -3.38 -4.42 -15.59
C LEU A 94 -3.17 -3.94 -14.15
N ILE A 95 -2.16 -3.09 -13.95
CA ILE A 95 -1.86 -2.49 -12.64
C ILE A 95 -1.95 -0.99 -12.79
N ALA A 96 -2.85 -0.37 -12.04
CA ALA A 96 -2.93 1.07 -11.93
C ALA A 96 -1.90 1.57 -10.91
N MET A 97 -1.30 2.73 -11.19
CA MET A 97 -0.42 3.43 -10.25
C MET A 97 -0.91 4.87 -10.10
N ASP A 98 -1.02 5.32 -8.86
CA ASP A 98 -1.48 6.66 -8.54
C ASP A 98 -0.78 7.21 -7.29
N GLU A 99 -0.75 8.53 -7.17
CA GLU A 99 -0.21 9.26 -6.01
C GLU A 99 -1.34 9.82 -5.16
N THR A 100 -1.22 9.68 -3.86
CA THR A 100 -2.16 10.31 -2.92
C THR A 100 -1.44 11.02 -1.79
N ILE A 101 -2.05 12.07 -1.27
CA ILE A 101 -1.54 12.81 -0.11
C ILE A 101 -2.47 12.56 1.07
N GLU A 102 -1.96 11.86 2.05
CA GLU A 102 -2.62 11.70 3.33
C GLU A 102 -2.35 12.95 4.19
N ARG A 103 -3.35 13.84 4.32
CA ARG A 103 -3.21 15.09 5.08
C ARG A 103 -2.93 14.80 6.55
N ARG A 104 -1.85 15.37 7.07
CA ARG A 104 -1.39 15.21 8.45
C ARG A 104 -0.90 16.53 9.01
N SER A 105 -1.34 16.86 10.23
CA SER A 105 -0.95 18.11 10.94
C SER A 105 0.03 17.89 12.10
N GLY A 106 0.26 16.65 12.52
CA GLY A 106 1.12 16.31 13.67
C GLY A 106 2.54 16.86 13.54
N LYS A 107 3.03 17.56 14.57
CA LYS A 107 4.38 18.15 14.59
C LYS A 107 5.50 17.11 14.64
N LYS A 108 5.24 15.93 15.23
CA LYS A 108 6.23 14.85 15.43
C LYS A 108 6.34 13.87 14.25
N ILE A 109 5.62 14.10 13.14
CA ILE A 109 5.69 13.23 11.96
C ILE A 109 6.90 13.67 11.12
N SER A 110 8.00 12.94 11.24
CA SER A 110 9.30 13.31 10.63
C SER A 110 9.26 13.33 9.10
N THR A 111 8.51 12.41 8.48
CA THR A 111 8.39 12.27 7.01
C THR A 111 7.34 13.21 6.39
N LYS A 112 6.66 14.01 7.21
CA LYS A 112 5.65 14.96 6.72
C LYS A 112 6.29 16.01 5.82
N GLY A 113 5.75 16.17 4.62
CA GLY A 113 6.14 17.19 3.65
C GLY A 113 5.02 18.20 3.38
N CYS A 114 5.37 19.23 2.61
CA CYS A 114 4.43 20.19 2.04
C CYS A 114 4.33 19.92 0.54
N TYR A 115 3.13 19.57 0.07
CA TYR A 115 2.88 19.16 -1.31
C TYR A 115 1.77 20.00 -1.94
N ARG A 116 1.76 20.09 -3.28
CA ARG A 116 0.63 20.64 -4.02
C ARG A 116 -0.57 19.69 -3.85
N ASP A 117 -1.70 20.22 -3.42
CA ASP A 117 -2.96 19.50 -3.34
C ASP A 117 -3.62 19.47 -4.72
N ALA A 118 -3.50 18.37 -5.45
CA ALA A 118 -4.02 18.25 -6.81
C ALA A 118 -5.55 18.42 -6.88
N CYS A 119 -6.26 17.96 -5.84
CA CYS A 119 -7.74 18.05 -5.80
C CYS A 119 -8.25 19.47 -5.58
N ARG A 120 -7.48 20.34 -4.93
CA ARG A 120 -7.87 21.71 -4.59
C ARG A 120 -7.18 22.78 -5.43
N SER A 121 -6.11 22.41 -6.13
CA SER A 121 -5.39 23.33 -7.01
C SER A 121 -6.03 23.37 -8.40
N SER A 122 -6.01 24.55 -9.01
CA SER A 122 -6.31 24.75 -10.43
C SER A 122 -5.06 25.17 -11.20
N GLN A 123 -5.22 25.54 -12.46
CA GLN A 123 -4.12 26.11 -13.24
C GLN A 123 -3.68 27.48 -12.70
N SER A 124 -4.64 28.29 -12.22
CA SER A 124 -4.42 29.64 -11.70
C SER A 124 -4.16 29.71 -10.19
N LEU A 125 -4.53 28.68 -9.43
CA LEU A 125 -4.42 28.67 -7.96
C LEU A 125 -3.73 27.42 -7.45
N VAL A 126 -2.54 27.57 -6.88
CA VAL A 126 -1.79 26.46 -6.25
C VAL A 126 -2.07 26.41 -4.75
N ILE A 127 -2.83 25.42 -4.33
CA ILE A 127 -3.08 25.13 -2.92
C ILE A 127 -2.08 24.08 -2.45
N LYS A 128 -1.44 24.34 -1.32
CA LYS A 128 -0.50 23.39 -0.67
C LYS A 128 -1.13 22.78 0.57
N CYS A 129 -0.80 21.52 0.86
CA CYS A 129 -1.18 20.84 2.08
C CYS A 129 0.01 20.12 2.73
N PHE A 130 -0.04 19.99 4.05
CA PHE A 130 0.91 19.16 4.79
C PHE A 130 0.38 17.74 4.88
N GLY A 131 1.28 16.77 4.68
CA GLY A 131 0.89 15.36 4.75
C GLY A 131 2.01 14.40 4.44
N LEU A 132 1.62 13.14 4.29
CA LEU A 132 2.44 12.05 3.78
C LEU A 132 2.04 11.78 2.34
N LYS A 133 3.02 11.78 1.44
CA LYS A 133 2.78 11.44 0.03
C LYS A 133 3.01 9.95 -0.17
N TRP A 134 2.00 9.28 -0.65
CA TRP A 134 2.02 7.85 -0.93
C TRP A 134 1.88 7.61 -2.42
N GLN A 135 2.56 6.58 -2.90
CA GLN A 135 2.38 6.02 -4.22
C GLN A 135 1.83 4.62 -4.07
N CYS A 136 0.73 4.34 -4.74
CA CYS A 136 -0.03 3.10 -4.62
C CYS A 136 -0.10 2.35 -5.95
N ALA A 137 0.17 1.06 -5.94
CA ALA A 137 -0.09 0.16 -7.06
C ALA A 137 -1.28 -0.74 -6.73
N ALA A 138 -2.22 -0.84 -7.65
CA ALA A 138 -3.46 -1.59 -7.52
C ALA A 138 -3.71 -2.49 -8.75
N LEU A 139 -4.06 -3.75 -8.52
CA LEU A 139 -4.45 -4.67 -9.57
C LEU A 139 -5.88 -4.35 -10.04
N ILE A 140 -6.06 -4.17 -11.35
CA ILE A 140 -7.39 -3.94 -11.94
C ILE A 140 -8.04 -5.29 -12.24
N VAL A 141 -9.18 -5.55 -11.59
CA VAL A 141 -9.94 -6.79 -11.74
C VAL A 141 -11.41 -6.52 -12.08
N LYS A 142 -12.04 -7.46 -12.77
CA LYS A 142 -13.50 -7.52 -12.93
C LYS A 142 -14.02 -8.63 -12.01
N LEU A 143 -14.79 -8.24 -11.00
CA LEU A 143 -15.38 -9.19 -10.07
C LEU A 143 -16.70 -9.75 -10.62
N PRO A 144 -17.02 -11.05 -10.40
CA PRO A 144 -18.21 -11.69 -10.98
C PRO A 144 -19.55 -11.02 -10.61
N TRP A 145 -19.60 -10.41 -9.44
CA TRP A 145 -20.80 -9.74 -8.91
C TRP A 145 -20.87 -8.24 -9.18
N SER A 146 -19.94 -7.69 -9.98
CA SER A 146 -19.85 -6.25 -10.26
C SER A 146 -19.69 -5.97 -11.73
N ASN A 147 -20.49 -5.03 -12.25
CA ASN A 147 -20.35 -4.53 -13.63
C ASN A 147 -19.16 -3.54 -13.79
N ARG A 148 -18.56 -3.11 -12.67
CA ARG A 148 -17.43 -2.18 -12.65
C ARG A 148 -16.12 -2.93 -12.48
N ARG A 149 -15.04 -2.36 -13.01
CA ARG A 149 -13.68 -2.81 -12.68
C ARG A 149 -13.28 -2.25 -11.33
N TRP A 150 -12.55 -3.04 -10.56
CA TRP A 150 -12.05 -2.69 -9.24
C TRP A 150 -10.54 -2.58 -9.29
N ALA A 151 -10.00 -1.53 -8.70
CA ALA A 151 -8.57 -1.40 -8.44
C ALA A 151 -8.31 -1.87 -7.00
N LEU A 152 -7.63 -3.02 -6.85
CA LEU A 152 -7.33 -3.63 -5.55
C LEU A 152 -5.88 -3.30 -5.17
N PRO A 153 -5.66 -2.39 -4.19
CA PRO A 153 -4.33 -1.99 -3.77
C PRO A 153 -3.55 -3.16 -3.17
N PHE A 154 -2.29 -3.34 -3.57
CA PHE A 154 -1.43 -4.37 -3.02
C PHE A 154 -0.04 -3.87 -2.60
N MET A 155 0.40 -2.73 -3.10
CA MET A 155 1.70 -2.15 -2.76
C MET A 155 1.55 -0.64 -2.58
N THR A 156 2.09 -0.13 -1.49
CA THR A 156 2.09 1.30 -1.17
C THR A 156 3.49 1.72 -0.74
N VAL A 157 4.00 2.82 -1.29
CA VAL A 157 5.35 3.32 -0.99
C VAL A 157 5.26 4.77 -0.54
N LEU A 158 5.91 5.09 0.57
CA LEU A 158 6.04 6.45 1.05
C LEU A 158 7.05 7.22 0.20
N CYS A 159 6.66 8.43 -0.24
CA CYS A 159 7.48 9.36 -1.01
C CYS A 159 7.81 10.60 -0.16
N PRO A 160 8.88 10.57 0.66
CA PRO A 160 9.28 11.70 1.47
C PRO A 160 9.62 12.93 0.62
N SER A 161 9.49 14.12 1.20
CA SER A 161 9.89 15.35 0.54
C SER A 161 11.42 15.46 0.43
N LYS A 162 11.90 16.18 -0.58
CA LYS A 162 13.35 16.45 -0.75
C LYS A 162 13.96 17.03 0.52
N LYS A 163 13.28 17.98 1.16
CA LYS A 163 13.71 18.58 2.43
C LYS A 163 13.89 17.55 3.55
N HIS A 164 13.02 16.56 3.64
CA HIS A 164 13.16 15.48 4.63
C HIS A 164 14.42 14.66 4.37
N ASP A 165 14.64 14.28 3.11
CA ASP A 165 15.79 13.44 2.75
C ASP A 165 17.11 14.19 2.98
N GLU A 166 17.18 15.50 2.63
CA GLU A 166 18.32 16.38 2.93
C GLU A 166 18.60 16.46 4.44
N GLN A 167 17.56 16.60 5.28
CA GLN A 167 17.72 16.64 6.74
C GLN A 167 18.21 15.31 7.34
N LYS A 168 18.06 14.21 6.62
CA LYS A 168 18.46 12.85 7.05
C LYS A 168 19.71 12.36 6.35
N ASP A 169 20.34 13.22 5.54
CA ASP A 169 21.49 12.87 4.68
C ASP A 169 21.20 11.63 3.79
N LEU A 170 19.97 11.59 3.25
CA LEU A 170 19.52 10.51 2.38
C LEU A 170 19.47 11.00 0.93
N ARG A 171 19.84 10.12 0.00
CA ARG A 171 19.64 10.39 -1.42
C ARG A 171 18.14 10.50 -1.73
N HIS A 172 17.72 11.69 -2.17
CA HIS A 172 16.34 11.91 -2.57
C HIS A 172 15.94 11.04 -3.77
N LYS A 173 14.74 10.46 -3.68
CA LYS A 173 14.10 9.75 -4.78
C LYS A 173 12.78 10.43 -5.11
N SER A 174 12.66 10.89 -6.34
CA SER A 174 11.41 11.47 -6.86
C SER A 174 10.30 10.42 -6.91
N SER A 175 9.05 10.86 -7.13
CA SER A 175 7.93 9.94 -7.36
C SER A 175 8.18 9.01 -8.55
N ILE A 176 8.79 9.52 -9.62
CA ILE A 176 9.15 8.70 -10.79
C ILE A 176 10.22 7.67 -10.42
N ASP A 177 11.24 8.02 -9.62
CA ASP A 177 12.22 7.02 -9.17
C ASP A 177 11.58 5.94 -8.31
N ARG A 178 10.57 6.29 -7.51
CA ARG A 178 9.79 5.32 -6.74
C ARG A 178 8.92 4.44 -7.64
N ALA A 179 8.27 5.04 -8.67
CA ALA A 179 7.53 4.30 -9.69
C ALA A 179 8.41 3.26 -10.38
N MET A 180 9.59 3.67 -10.84
CA MET A 180 10.57 2.77 -11.47
C MET A 180 10.96 1.62 -10.55
N GLN A 181 11.20 1.88 -9.26
CA GLN A 181 11.46 0.83 -8.28
C GLN A 181 10.29 -0.13 -8.12
N MET A 182 9.06 0.40 -8.06
CA MET A 182 7.85 -0.44 -7.97
C MET A 182 7.68 -1.31 -9.23
N VAL A 183 7.88 -0.75 -10.43
CA VAL A 183 7.84 -1.50 -11.70
C VAL A 183 8.84 -2.66 -11.67
N TYR A 184 10.08 -2.39 -11.30
CA TYR A 184 11.13 -3.40 -11.22
C TYR A 184 10.78 -4.54 -10.25
N ILE A 185 10.24 -4.19 -9.10
CA ILE A 185 9.81 -5.13 -8.08
C ILE A 185 8.63 -5.98 -8.55
N ILE A 186 7.61 -5.34 -9.12
CA ILE A 186 6.40 -6.01 -9.61
C ILE A 186 6.77 -6.99 -10.73
N SER A 187 7.61 -6.58 -11.68
CA SER A 187 8.07 -7.45 -12.77
C SER A 187 8.81 -8.69 -12.24
N ARG A 188 9.64 -8.54 -11.21
CA ARG A 188 10.33 -9.67 -10.56
C ARG A 188 9.37 -10.65 -9.85
N ILE A 189 8.25 -10.14 -9.33
CA ILE A 189 7.22 -10.98 -8.71
C ILE A 189 6.43 -11.71 -9.78
N LEU A 190 5.98 -11.00 -10.82
CA LEU A 190 5.07 -11.52 -11.84
C LEU A 190 5.75 -12.49 -12.81
N LYS A 191 7.00 -12.24 -13.19
CA LYS A 191 7.79 -13.00 -14.18
C LYS A 191 7.07 -13.23 -15.52
N ARG A 192 6.15 -12.34 -15.89
CA ARG A 192 5.41 -12.32 -17.15
C ARG A 192 5.07 -10.87 -17.52
N SER A 193 4.68 -10.64 -18.77
CA SER A 193 4.29 -9.32 -19.25
C SER A 193 3.05 -8.79 -18.53
N TRP A 194 3.00 -7.47 -18.32
CA TRP A 194 1.91 -6.76 -17.67
C TRP A 194 1.83 -5.32 -18.15
N ILE A 195 0.73 -4.64 -17.85
CA ILE A 195 0.46 -3.28 -18.29
C ILE A 195 0.38 -2.38 -17.08
N LEU A 196 1.21 -1.32 -17.05
CA LEU A 196 1.13 -0.23 -16.08
C LEU A 196 0.21 0.84 -16.64
N VAL A 197 -0.80 1.22 -15.88
CA VAL A 197 -1.73 2.32 -16.19
C VAL A 197 -1.50 3.44 -15.18
N GLY A 198 -1.17 4.64 -15.67
CA GLY A 198 -0.96 5.82 -14.84
C GLY A 198 -1.69 7.04 -15.40
N ASP A 199 -1.68 8.13 -14.67
CA ASP A 199 -2.10 9.43 -15.20
C ASP A 199 -0.95 10.10 -15.98
N GLY A 200 -1.20 11.28 -16.58
CA GLY A 200 -0.19 12.03 -17.31
C GLY A 200 1.06 12.41 -16.50
N GLY A 201 1.01 12.36 -15.17
CA GLY A 201 2.17 12.56 -14.30
C GLY A 201 3.22 11.44 -14.42
N PHE A 202 2.81 10.26 -14.89
CA PHE A 202 3.69 9.12 -15.16
C PHE A 202 4.18 9.05 -16.61
N ALA A 203 3.69 9.92 -17.51
CA ALA A 203 4.09 9.99 -18.91
C ALA A 203 5.52 10.55 -19.07
N CYS A 204 6.52 9.76 -18.75
CA CYS A 204 7.92 10.17 -18.92
C CYS A 204 8.79 9.06 -19.50
N LEU A 205 9.80 9.44 -20.31
CA LEU A 205 10.70 8.51 -20.99
C LEU A 205 11.45 7.58 -20.04
N LYS A 206 11.84 8.06 -18.85
CA LYS A 206 12.52 7.23 -17.84
C LYS A 206 11.67 6.06 -17.39
N LEU A 207 10.40 6.33 -17.05
CA LEU A 207 9.49 5.28 -16.60
C LEU A 207 9.13 4.34 -17.77
N GLY A 208 8.88 4.90 -18.96
CA GLY A 208 8.63 4.11 -20.17
C GLY A 208 9.76 3.14 -20.49
N HIS A 209 11.00 3.63 -20.45
CA HIS A 209 12.20 2.79 -20.64
C HIS A 209 12.28 1.68 -19.57
N THR A 210 12.03 2.04 -18.30
CA THR A 210 12.04 1.04 -17.20
C THR A 210 10.94 -0.01 -17.39
N CYS A 211 9.75 0.37 -17.85
CA CYS A 211 8.68 -0.56 -18.15
C CYS A 211 9.13 -1.55 -19.23
N VAL A 212 9.61 -1.07 -20.38
CA VAL A 212 10.05 -1.90 -21.51
C VAL A 212 11.16 -2.87 -21.07
N THR A 213 12.18 -2.39 -20.39
CA THR A 213 13.31 -3.23 -19.95
C THR A 213 12.92 -4.23 -18.86
N SER A 214 11.80 -3.99 -18.16
CA SER A 214 11.25 -4.89 -17.13
C SER A 214 10.12 -5.79 -17.63
N GLY A 215 9.83 -5.79 -18.94
CA GLY A 215 8.76 -6.61 -19.52
C GLY A 215 7.35 -6.07 -19.23
N ALA A 216 7.22 -4.76 -18.99
CA ALA A 216 5.95 -4.09 -18.81
C ALA A 216 5.66 -3.12 -19.96
N THR A 217 4.38 -2.79 -20.16
CA THR A 217 3.94 -1.74 -21.08
C THR A 217 3.35 -0.59 -20.30
N LEU A 218 3.80 0.65 -20.56
CA LEU A 218 3.23 1.84 -19.94
C LEU A 218 2.09 2.39 -20.79
N VAL A 219 0.95 2.66 -20.16
CA VAL A 219 -0.19 3.40 -20.70
C VAL A 219 -0.45 4.58 -19.77
N SER A 220 -0.29 5.80 -20.28
CA SER A 220 -0.41 7.03 -19.50
C SER A 220 -0.97 8.16 -20.35
#